data_08c29af8f530c02d812a1cdc5787f9fc
#
_entry.id   08c29af8f530c02d812a1cdc5787f9fc
#
_cell.length_a   1.000
_cell.length_b   1.000
_cell.length_c   1.000
_cell.angle_alpha   90.00
_cell.angle_beta   90.00
_cell.angle_gamma   90.00
#
_symmetry.space_group_name_H-M   'P 1'
#
loop_
_entity.id
_entity.type
_entity.pdbx_description
1 polymer ?
#
loop_
_entity_poly.entity_id
_entity_poly.type
_entity_poly.pdbx_seq_one_letter_code
_entity_poly.pdbx_strand_id
1 'polypeptide(L)'
;MNVTDGCSLPSEEYQYYLFPVVYILALVVGLPGNLAALFVFTFKITPRTAFSVFISNLALADIVILCTLPFRIHYHLNRNNWVFGDVACRITGVLFFSNIYMSICFMTCICVDRYMATVHPHVYLRQRRPWRSLAVSVALWCVAGVAMLVFVLRGPLETNVNQSGSHSCFDNFSKHEWETRLVVYSLLILIFGSLLPTVIILVCYPLAVRRISMIRTNTAKRALRVIYTILAITLLCFLPNHVANLLHLLIRMDVIKSCSATNLINNAKRVTMALVTLNTCLDPVLYYVTTSHCKWRRWKMTWLCGRVERSKGVYTISVD
;
A
#
# COMPACT_ATOMS: atom_id res chain seq x y z
N MET A 1 1.95 30.15 23.14
CA MET A 1 3.12 30.45 22.26
C MET A 1 3.43 29.18 21.50
N ASN A 2 3.08 29.11 20.20
CA ASN A 2 3.19 27.90 19.40
C ASN A 2 4.66 27.66 19.06
N VAL A 3 5.19 26.46 19.32
CA VAL A 3 6.55 26.05 18.94
C VAL A 3 6.74 26.11 17.40
N THR A 4 5.65 26.11 16.63
CA THR A 4 5.67 26.26 15.17
C THR A 4 5.81 27.72 14.69
N ASP A 5 5.51 28.72 15.52
CA ASP A 5 5.47 30.12 15.10
C ASP A 5 6.84 30.81 15.08
N GLY A 6 7.89 30.14 15.58
CA GLY A 6 9.26 30.63 15.60
C GLY A 6 10.28 29.83 14.80
N CYS A 7 9.88 28.68 14.22
CA CYS A 7 10.77 27.87 13.39
C CYS A 7 10.71 28.32 11.94
N SER A 8 11.72 29.05 11.46
CA SER A 8 11.92 29.24 10.03
C SER A 8 12.16 27.86 9.38
N LEU A 9 11.15 27.34 8.70
CA LEU A 9 11.29 26.12 7.90
C LEU A 9 12.22 26.45 6.73
N PRO A 10 13.35 25.73 6.56
CA PRO A 10 14.20 25.91 5.38
C PRO A 10 13.36 25.67 4.13
N SER A 11 13.69 26.37 3.04
CA SER A 11 13.02 26.23 1.75
C SER A 11 13.08 24.76 1.31
N GLU A 12 11.92 24.12 1.28
CA GLU A 12 11.83 22.68 1.01
C GLU A 12 11.67 22.43 -0.50
N GLU A 13 12.49 23.11 -1.31
CA GLU A 13 12.41 23.07 -2.78
C GLU A 13 12.58 21.65 -3.36
N TYR A 14 13.33 20.79 -2.66
CA TYR A 14 13.54 19.39 -3.11
C TYR A 14 12.25 18.60 -3.31
N GLN A 15 11.16 18.92 -2.60
CA GLN A 15 9.86 18.25 -2.73
C GLN A 15 9.23 18.45 -4.12
N TYR A 16 9.50 19.61 -4.77
CA TYR A 16 8.99 19.92 -6.11
C TYR A 16 9.63 19.06 -7.20
N TYR A 17 10.72 18.38 -6.90
CA TYR A 17 11.39 17.43 -7.77
C TYR A 17 11.20 15.98 -7.30
N LEU A 18 11.32 15.73 -5.99
CA LEU A 18 11.23 14.38 -5.42
C LEU A 18 9.89 13.72 -5.73
N PHE A 19 8.78 14.39 -5.40
CA PHE A 19 7.46 13.80 -5.59
C PHE A 19 7.10 13.58 -7.06
N PRO A 20 7.27 14.54 -7.99
CA PRO A 20 6.99 14.28 -9.40
C PRO A 20 7.82 13.14 -9.98
N VAL A 21 9.11 13.05 -9.68
CA VAL A 21 9.98 11.96 -10.16
C VAL A 21 9.47 10.60 -9.66
N VAL A 22 9.19 10.49 -8.36
CA VAL A 22 8.69 9.24 -7.76
C VAL A 22 7.31 8.87 -8.32
N TYR A 23 6.42 9.83 -8.49
CA TYR A 23 5.06 9.59 -8.99
C TYR A 23 5.05 9.23 -10.48
N ILE A 24 5.91 9.82 -11.30
CA ILE A 24 6.09 9.43 -12.72
C ILE A 24 6.63 8.00 -12.78
N LEU A 25 7.65 7.67 -11.98
CA LEU A 25 8.18 6.30 -11.91
C LEU A 25 7.09 5.32 -11.49
N ALA A 26 6.29 5.66 -10.47
CA ALA A 26 5.16 4.84 -10.03
C ALA A 26 4.13 4.62 -11.14
N LEU A 27 3.80 5.65 -11.93
CA LEU A 27 2.89 5.53 -13.07
C LEU A 27 3.46 4.64 -14.17
N VAL A 28 4.72 4.89 -14.58
CA VAL A 28 5.32 4.18 -15.74
C VAL A 28 5.57 2.71 -15.43
N VAL A 29 5.98 2.38 -14.21
CA VAL A 29 6.31 1.00 -13.81
C VAL A 29 5.13 0.33 -13.10
N GLY A 30 4.50 1.01 -12.16
CA GLY A 30 3.46 0.45 -11.31
C GLY A 30 2.17 0.19 -12.08
N LEU A 31 1.69 1.12 -12.89
CA LEU A 31 0.41 0.96 -13.57
C LEU A 31 0.38 -0.23 -14.53
N PRO A 32 1.33 -0.43 -15.45
CA PRO A 32 1.34 -1.61 -16.30
C PRO A 32 1.47 -2.92 -15.50
N GLY A 33 2.32 -2.92 -14.46
CA GLY A 33 2.54 -4.09 -13.61
C GLY A 33 1.28 -4.52 -12.85
N ASN A 34 0.57 -3.58 -12.25
CA ASN A 34 -0.66 -3.85 -11.51
C ASN A 34 -1.84 -4.20 -12.45
N LEU A 35 -1.95 -3.56 -13.62
CA LEU A 35 -2.94 -3.95 -14.64
C LEU A 35 -2.73 -5.38 -15.12
N ALA A 36 -1.47 -5.77 -15.42
CA ALA A 36 -1.12 -7.13 -15.80
C ALA A 36 -1.45 -8.13 -14.68
N ALA A 37 -1.14 -7.79 -13.43
CA ALA A 37 -1.48 -8.61 -12.27
C ALA A 37 -2.98 -8.79 -12.11
N LEU A 38 -3.74 -7.68 -12.12
CA LEU A 38 -5.19 -7.72 -12.01
C LEU A 38 -5.81 -8.61 -13.09
N PHE A 39 -5.37 -8.45 -14.34
CA PHE A 39 -5.83 -9.28 -15.46
C PHE A 39 -5.51 -10.77 -15.24
N VAL A 40 -4.27 -11.12 -14.89
CA VAL A 40 -3.83 -12.51 -14.72
C VAL A 40 -4.56 -13.18 -13.55
N PHE A 41 -4.59 -12.53 -12.38
CA PHE A 41 -5.16 -13.14 -11.17
C PHE A 41 -6.69 -13.16 -11.17
N THR A 42 -7.35 -12.29 -11.95
CA THR A 42 -8.81 -12.28 -12.08
C THR A 42 -9.32 -13.21 -13.17
N PHE A 43 -8.65 -13.26 -14.33
CA PHE A 43 -9.19 -13.93 -15.52
C PHE A 43 -8.43 -15.19 -15.94
N LYS A 44 -7.14 -15.33 -15.58
CA LYS A 44 -6.32 -16.46 -16.06
C LYS A 44 -6.09 -17.54 -15.02
N ILE A 45 -6.20 -17.23 -13.72
CA ILE A 45 -5.99 -18.18 -12.64
C ILE A 45 -7.31 -18.80 -12.23
N THR A 46 -7.49 -20.07 -12.58
CA THR A 46 -8.62 -20.90 -12.19
C THR A 46 -8.10 -22.25 -11.61
N PRO A 47 -8.69 -22.77 -10.52
CA PRO A 47 -9.74 -22.18 -9.67
C PRO A 47 -9.23 -21.00 -8.83
N ARG A 48 -10.13 -20.08 -8.47
CA ARG A 48 -9.79 -18.94 -7.59
C ARG A 48 -9.35 -19.43 -6.21
N THR A 49 -8.26 -18.89 -5.72
CA THR A 49 -7.71 -19.16 -4.39
C THR A 49 -7.81 -17.91 -3.52
N ALA A 50 -7.75 -18.06 -2.19
CA ALA A 50 -7.68 -16.90 -1.29
C ALA A 50 -6.55 -15.95 -1.68
N PHE A 51 -5.39 -16.51 -2.00
CA PHE A 51 -4.24 -15.79 -2.48
C PHE A 51 -4.51 -14.97 -3.75
N SER A 52 -5.16 -15.55 -4.78
CA SER A 52 -5.48 -14.82 -6.00
C SER A 52 -6.47 -13.68 -5.75
N VAL A 53 -7.42 -13.84 -4.83
CA VAL A 53 -8.36 -12.79 -4.43
C VAL A 53 -7.63 -11.62 -3.79
N PHE A 54 -6.75 -11.87 -2.82
CA PHE A 54 -6.02 -10.79 -2.13
C PHE A 54 -5.06 -10.05 -3.06
N ILE A 55 -4.36 -10.76 -3.95
CA ILE A 55 -3.49 -10.11 -4.95
C ILE A 55 -4.28 -9.24 -5.93
N SER A 56 -5.44 -9.73 -6.41
CA SER A 56 -6.28 -8.92 -7.30
C SER A 56 -6.77 -7.64 -6.62
N ASN A 57 -7.11 -7.71 -5.33
CA ASN A 57 -7.54 -6.53 -4.56
C ASN A 57 -6.38 -5.57 -4.26
N LEU A 58 -5.17 -6.09 -3.99
CA LEU A 58 -3.97 -5.28 -3.84
C LEU A 58 -3.67 -4.52 -5.14
N ALA A 59 -3.65 -5.22 -6.27
CA ALA A 59 -3.43 -4.59 -7.57
C ALA A 59 -4.53 -3.55 -7.91
N LEU A 60 -5.79 -3.82 -7.53
CA LEU A 60 -6.89 -2.86 -7.71
C LEU A 60 -6.67 -1.59 -6.87
N ALA A 61 -6.27 -1.73 -5.60
CA ALA A 61 -5.98 -0.59 -4.73
C ALA A 61 -4.84 0.27 -5.31
N ASP A 62 -3.80 -0.38 -5.84
CA ASP A 62 -2.68 0.31 -6.49
C ASP A 62 -3.10 1.05 -7.77
N ILE A 63 -3.93 0.44 -8.61
CA ILE A 63 -4.44 1.10 -9.82
C ILE A 63 -5.26 2.33 -9.47
N VAL A 64 -6.12 2.26 -8.45
CA VAL A 64 -6.95 3.38 -8.01
C VAL A 64 -6.09 4.59 -7.64
N ILE A 65 -5.02 4.39 -6.84
CA ILE A 65 -4.14 5.52 -6.48
C ILE A 65 -3.33 6.01 -7.67
N LEU A 66 -2.78 5.10 -8.49
CA LEU A 66 -1.99 5.46 -9.67
C LEU A 66 -2.77 6.37 -10.63
N CYS A 67 -4.09 6.14 -10.78
CA CYS A 67 -4.96 7.03 -11.57
C CYS A 67 -5.09 8.45 -10.98
N THR A 68 -4.81 8.66 -9.69
CA THR A 68 -4.85 9.99 -9.06
C THR A 68 -3.51 10.72 -9.07
N LEU A 69 -2.40 10.03 -9.33
CA LEU A 69 -1.07 10.63 -9.29
C LEU A 69 -0.86 11.79 -10.28
N PRO A 70 -1.45 11.81 -11.49
CA PRO A 70 -1.32 12.97 -12.39
C PRO A 70 -1.71 14.30 -11.74
N PHE A 71 -2.76 14.32 -10.92
CA PHE A 71 -3.18 15.52 -10.19
C PHE A 71 -2.13 15.95 -9.16
N ARG A 72 -1.50 14.99 -8.46
CA ARG A 72 -0.44 15.27 -7.49
C ARG A 72 0.87 15.68 -8.15
N ILE A 73 1.19 15.10 -9.31
CA ILE A 73 2.35 15.53 -10.12
C ILE A 73 2.20 17.00 -10.50
N HIS A 74 1.04 17.37 -11.04
CA HIS A 74 0.75 18.77 -11.39
C HIS A 74 0.85 19.68 -10.16
N TYR A 75 0.29 19.28 -9.01
CA TYR A 75 0.33 20.03 -7.76
C TYR A 75 1.77 20.37 -7.34
N HIS A 76 2.68 19.37 -7.30
CA HIS A 76 4.06 19.59 -6.89
C HIS A 76 4.86 20.37 -7.93
N LEU A 77 4.65 20.12 -9.24
CA LEU A 77 5.29 20.91 -10.30
C LEU A 77 4.85 22.38 -10.28
N ASN A 78 3.63 22.64 -9.85
CA ASN A 78 3.08 23.98 -9.69
C ASN A 78 3.36 24.57 -8.28
N ARG A 79 4.48 24.20 -7.67
CA ARG A 79 4.94 24.67 -6.36
C ARG A 79 3.89 24.53 -5.25
N ASN A 80 3.25 23.37 -5.18
CA ASN A 80 2.17 23.05 -4.25
C ASN A 80 0.96 24.00 -4.36
N ASN A 81 0.62 24.44 -5.57
CA ASN A 81 -0.61 25.16 -5.85
C ASN A 81 -1.64 24.24 -6.49
N TRP A 82 -2.76 24.03 -5.79
CA TRP A 82 -3.84 23.15 -6.21
C TRP A 82 -4.89 23.91 -7.01
N VAL A 83 -5.11 23.51 -8.26
CA VAL A 83 -6.01 24.19 -9.19
C VAL A 83 -7.28 23.41 -9.53
N PHE A 84 -7.43 22.17 -9.01
CA PHE A 84 -8.50 21.26 -9.42
C PHE A 84 -9.75 21.33 -8.51
N GLY A 85 -9.83 22.31 -7.62
CA GLY A 85 -10.94 22.49 -6.71
C GLY A 85 -10.92 21.55 -5.49
N ASP A 86 -11.80 21.87 -4.54
CA ASP A 86 -11.81 21.25 -3.21
C ASP A 86 -12.22 19.76 -3.25
N VAL A 87 -13.24 19.40 -4.03
CA VAL A 87 -13.70 17.99 -4.13
C VAL A 87 -12.60 17.08 -4.66
N ALA A 88 -11.90 17.49 -5.71
CA ALA A 88 -10.79 16.70 -6.26
C ALA A 88 -9.63 16.60 -5.26
N CYS A 89 -9.32 17.65 -4.49
CA CYS A 89 -8.34 17.60 -3.41
C CYS A 89 -8.72 16.56 -2.36
N ARG A 90 -9.96 16.55 -1.91
CA ARG A 90 -10.48 15.60 -0.91
C ARG A 90 -10.32 14.18 -1.40
N ILE A 91 -10.84 13.88 -2.58
CA ILE A 91 -10.84 12.54 -3.14
C ILE A 91 -9.39 12.05 -3.32
N THR A 92 -8.54 12.82 -3.98
CA THR A 92 -7.15 12.43 -4.23
C THR A 92 -6.34 12.28 -2.95
N GLY A 93 -6.56 13.16 -1.97
CA GLY A 93 -5.90 13.07 -0.66
C GLY A 93 -6.29 11.82 0.10
N VAL A 94 -7.59 11.56 0.22
CA VAL A 94 -8.08 10.37 0.96
C VAL A 94 -7.71 9.08 0.26
N LEU A 95 -7.80 9.00 -1.08
CA LEU A 95 -7.37 7.83 -1.84
C LEU A 95 -5.88 7.56 -1.65
N PHE A 96 -5.04 8.59 -1.60
CA PHE A 96 -3.60 8.45 -1.38
C PHE A 96 -3.30 7.80 -0.01
N PHE A 97 -3.89 8.31 1.05
CA PHE A 97 -3.68 7.73 2.38
C PHE A 97 -4.35 6.35 2.52
N SER A 98 -5.54 6.15 1.95
CA SER A 98 -6.23 4.86 2.00
C SER A 98 -5.42 3.74 1.31
N ASN A 99 -4.74 4.03 0.19
CA ASN A 99 -3.91 3.04 -0.50
C ASN A 99 -2.81 2.51 0.41
N ILE A 100 -2.11 3.37 1.18
CA ILE A 100 -1.04 2.95 2.08
C ILE A 100 -1.53 1.87 3.06
N TYR A 101 -2.70 2.09 3.65
CA TYR A 101 -3.25 1.16 4.65
C TYR A 101 -3.90 -0.07 4.02
N MET A 102 -4.56 0.09 2.88
CA MET A 102 -5.12 -1.04 2.12
C MET A 102 -4.03 -1.99 1.65
N SER A 103 -2.91 -1.47 1.14
CA SER A 103 -1.80 -2.29 0.66
C SER A 103 -1.19 -3.11 1.79
N ILE A 104 -0.88 -2.52 2.95
CA ILE A 104 -0.34 -3.30 4.07
C ILE A 104 -1.35 -4.30 4.63
N CYS A 105 -2.64 -4.00 4.66
CA CYS A 105 -3.68 -4.93 5.08
C CYS A 105 -3.78 -6.13 4.11
N PHE A 106 -3.79 -5.90 2.80
CA PHE A 106 -3.80 -7.00 1.83
C PHE A 106 -2.51 -7.82 1.86
N MET A 107 -1.33 -7.19 2.01
CA MET A 107 -0.07 -7.90 2.21
C MET A 107 -0.10 -8.77 3.48
N THR A 108 -0.70 -8.27 4.55
CA THR A 108 -0.90 -9.04 5.79
C THR A 108 -1.80 -10.26 5.54
N CYS A 109 -2.90 -10.09 4.84
CA CYS A 109 -3.78 -11.19 4.45
C CYS A 109 -3.04 -12.25 3.60
N ILE A 110 -2.20 -11.80 2.65
CA ILE A 110 -1.37 -12.69 1.83
C ILE A 110 -0.33 -13.42 2.70
N CYS A 111 0.31 -12.73 3.63
CA CYS A 111 1.28 -13.31 4.55
C CYS A 111 0.65 -14.39 5.43
N VAL A 112 -0.51 -14.11 6.02
CA VAL A 112 -1.28 -15.06 6.85
C VAL A 112 -1.74 -16.25 6.02
N ASP A 113 -2.25 -16.03 4.80
CA ASP A 113 -2.67 -17.13 3.91
C ASP A 113 -1.49 -18.06 3.58
N ARG A 114 -0.32 -17.51 3.27
CA ARG A 114 0.89 -18.31 3.01
C ARG A 114 1.40 -19.02 4.26
N TYR A 115 1.39 -18.36 5.41
CA TYR A 115 1.73 -18.96 6.70
C TYR A 115 0.83 -20.15 7.01
N MET A 116 -0.49 -19.98 6.94
CA MET A 116 -1.45 -21.06 7.21
C MET A 116 -1.29 -22.23 6.24
N ALA A 117 -1.06 -21.96 4.95
CA ALA A 117 -0.84 -22.98 3.94
C ALA A 117 0.43 -23.83 4.18
N THR A 118 1.42 -23.27 4.84
CA THR A 118 2.73 -23.94 5.05
C THR A 118 2.88 -24.53 6.44
N VAL A 119 2.43 -23.84 7.47
CA VAL A 119 2.60 -24.27 8.87
C VAL A 119 1.46 -25.17 9.32
N HIS A 120 0.24 -24.91 8.86
CA HIS A 120 -0.97 -25.65 9.23
C HIS A 120 -1.73 -26.18 8.00
N PRO A 121 -1.12 -27.04 7.16
CA PRO A 121 -1.69 -27.44 5.87
C PRO A 121 -3.05 -28.16 6.00
N HIS A 122 -3.23 -29.00 7.01
CA HIS A 122 -4.50 -29.70 7.25
C HIS A 122 -5.64 -28.74 7.61
N VAL A 123 -5.37 -27.76 8.49
CA VAL A 123 -6.35 -26.71 8.85
C VAL A 123 -6.66 -25.84 7.63
N TYR A 124 -5.61 -25.48 6.89
CA TYR A 124 -5.75 -24.66 5.67
C TYR A 124 -6.64 -25.34 4.63
N LEU A 125 -6.40 -26.62 4.31
CA LEU A 125 -7.21 -27.39 3.34
C LEU A 125 -8.68 -27.49 3.76
N ARG A 126 -8.95 -27.71 5.06
CA ARG A 126 -10.32 -27.76 5.61
C ARG A 126 -11.02 -26.40 5.55
N GLN A 127 -10.28 -25.32 5.73
CA GLN A 127 -10.82 -23.96 5.78
C GLN A 127 -10.74 -23.20 4.46
N ARG A 128 -10.09 -23.76 3.42
CA ARG A 128 -9.87 -23.12 2.12
C ARG A 128 -11.18 -22.92 1.38
N ARG A 129 -11.85 -21.79 1.66
CA ARG A 129 -13.09 -21.38 0.96
C ARG A 129 -12.86 -19.98 0.36
N PRO A 130 -12.90 -19.83 -0.99
CA PRO A 130 -12.65 -18.54 -1.66
C PRO A 130 -13.58 -17.41 -1.19
N TRP A 131 -14.80 -17.75 -0.76
CA TRP A 131 -15.76 -16.75 -0.29
C TRP A 131 -15.31 -16.04 0.99
N ARG A 132 -14.51 -16.70 1.86
CA ARG A 132 -13.96 -16.05 3.07
C ARG A 132 -12.99 -14.95 2.73
N SER A 133 -12.08 -15.18 1.77
CA SER A 133 -11.15 -14.15 1.30
C SER A 133 -11.88 -13.01 0.60
N LEU A 134 -12.96 -13.32 -0.13
CA LEU A 134 -13.81 -12.28 -0.71
C LEU A 134 -14.50 -11.45 0.38
N ALA A 135 -15.09 -12.10 1.41
CA ALA A 135 -15.72 -11.40 2.53
C ALA A 135 -14.74 -10.49 3.27
N VAL A 136 -13.51 -10.96 3.55
CA VAL A 136 -12.45 -10.14 4.14
C VAL A 136 -12.10 -8.95 3.23
N SER A 137 -11.97 -9.16 1.93
CA SER A 137 -11.67 -8.08 0.98
C SER A 137 -12.80 -7.05 0.95
N VAL A 138 -14.06 -7.49 0.90
CA VAL A 138 -15.21 -6.58 0.95
C VAL A 138 -15.23 -5.79 2.27
N ALA A 139 -14.98 -6.44 3.40
CA ALA A 139 -14.92 -5.77 4.70
C ALA A 139 -13.83 -4.67 4.73
N LEU A 140 -12.64 -4.96 4.19
CA LEU A 140 -11.55 -3.97 4.08
C LEU A 140 -11.95 -2.78 3.19
N TRP A 141 -12.56 -3.04 2.04
CA TRP A 141 -13.07 -1.97 1.17
C TRP A 141 -14.19 -1.16 1.81
N CYS A 142 -15.11 -1.80 2.55
CA CYS A 142 -16.16 -1.09 3.29
C CYS A 142 -15.58 -0.19 4.39
N VAL A 143 -14.62 -0.69 5.18
CA VAL A 143 -13.95 0.12 6.21
C VAL A 143 -13.23 1.31 5.59
N ALA A 144 -12.47 1.10 4.51
CA ALA A 144 -11.80 2.18 3.78
C ALA A 144 -12.81 3.17 3.19
N GLY A 145 -13.92 2.69 2.61
CA GLY A 145 -14.98 3.51 2.04
C GLY A 145 -15.71 4.35 3.07
N VAL A 146 -16.01 3.80 4.25
CA VAL A 146 -16.62 4.56 5.36
C VAL A 146 -15.65 5.63 5.88
N ALA A 147 -14.37 5.29 6.09
CA ALA A 147 -13.36 6.26 6.49
C ALA A 147 -13.23 7.38 5.44
N MET A 148 -13.20 7.02 4.15
CA MET A 148 -13.18 7.96 3.04
C MET A 148 -14.40 8.89 3.06
N LEU A 149 -15.60 8.33 3.20
CA LEU A 149 -16.84 9.11 3.21
C LEU A 149 -16.86 10.12 4.37
N VAL A 150 -16.42 9.71 5.56
CA VAL A 150 -16.32 10.62 6.72
C VAL A 150 -15.36 11.77 6.44
N PHE A 151 -14.19 11.50 5.81
CA PHE A 151 -13.24 12.54 5.46
C PHE A 151 -13.76 13.45 4.33
N VAL A 152 -14.41 12.90 3.31
CA VAL A 152 -14.96 13.70 2.20
C VAL A 152 -16.12 14.59 2.67
N LEU A 153 -16.99 14.09 3.55
CA LEU A 153 -18.16 14.86 4.01
C LEU A 153 -17.85 15.83 5.16
N ARG A 154 -16.92 15.48 6.05
CA ARG A 154 -16.62 16.24 7.28
C ARG A 154 -15.17 16.71 7.34
N GLY A 155 -14.39 16.50 6.29
CA GLY A 155 -12.96 16.80 6.29
C GLY A 155 -12.68 18.29 6.49
N PRO A 156 -11.57 18.60 7.17
CA PRO A 156 -11.03 19.93 7.22
C PRO A 156 -10.52 20.29 5.84
N LEU A 157 -11.12 21.26 5.22
CA LEU A 157 -10.82 21.64 3.85
C LEU A 157 -10.97 23.13 3.65
N GLU A 158 -10.41 23.80 4.59
CA GLU A 158 -9.88 25.08 4.21
C GLU A 158 -8.61 24.79 3.40
N THR A 159 -8.72 24.93 2.09
CA THR A 159 -7.62 25.30 1.24
C THR A 159 -7.10 26.60 1.85
N ASN A 160 -6.20 26.48 2.84
CA ASN A 160 -5.60 27.68 3.43
C ASN A 160 -4.93 28.39 2.26
N VAL A 161 -5.50 29.53 1.89
CA VAL A 161 -4.86 30.45 0.97
C VAL A 161 -3.63 30.90 1.73
N ASN A 162 -2.47 30.40 1.31
CA ASN A 162 -1.20 30.86 1.85
C ASN A 162 -1.13 32.37 1.63
N GLN A 163 -0.31 33.08 2.42
CA GLN A 163 -0.11 34.54 2.27
C GLN A 163 0.24 34.98 0.82
N SER A 164 0.66 34.04 -0.03
CA SER A 164 0.93 34.19 -1.46
C SER A 164 -0.24 33.91 -2.39
N GLY A 165 -1.46 33.67 -1.88
CA GLY A 165 -2.65 33.38 -2.72
C GLY A 165 -2.71 31.95 -3.30
N SER A 166 -1.77 31.06 -2.94
CA SER A 166 -1.75 29.67 -3.41
C SER A 166 -2.62 28.76 -2.53
N HIS A 167 -3.36 27.82 -3.17
CA HIS A 167 -4.17 26.84 -2.49
C HIS A 167 -3.38 25.57 -2.17
N SER A 168 -3.27 25.20 -0.89
CA SER A 168 -2.66 23.94 -0.50
C SER A 168 -3.70 22.81 -0.44
N CYS A 169 -3.29 21.57 -0.78
CA CYS A 169 -4.14 20.40 -0.74
C CYS A 169 -3.58 19.33 0.21
N PHE A 170 -4.24 19.05 1.32
CA PHE A 170 -3.90 18.05 2.34
C PHE A 170 -2.56 18.29 3.08
N ASP A 171 -1.98 19.47 3.00
CA ASP A 171 -0.68 19.75 3.59
C ASP A 171 -0.76 20.58 4.90
N ASN A 172 -1.74 21.49 5.01
CA ASN A 172 -1.86 22.41 6.13
C ASN A 172 -3.23 22.34 6.80
N PHE A 173 -3.33 21.54 7.85
CA PHE A 173 -4.51 21.50 8.69
C PHE A 173 -4.36 22.47 9.87
N SER A 174 -5.46 23.14 10.27
CA SER A 174 -5.47 24.04 11.41
C SER A 174 -5.22 23.29 12.73
N LYS A 175 -4.73 24.00 13.75
CA LYS A 175 -4.48 23.42 15.08
C LYS A 175 -5.78 22.87 15.70
N HIS A 176 -6.90 23.56 15.53
CA HIS A 176 -8.20 23.15 16.01
C HIS A 176 -8.67 21.81 15.40
N GLU A 177 -8.42 21.60 14.10
CA GLU A 177 -8.73 20.35 13.41
C GLU A 177 -7.86 19.20 13.90
N TRP A 178 -6.57 19.46 14.15
CA TRP A 178 -5.69 18.47 14.75
C TRP A 178 -6.18 18.02 16.12
N GLU A 179 -6.48 18.96 17.02
CA GLU A 179 -6.89 18.66 18.39
C GLU A 179 -8.26 17.97 18.47
N THR A 180 -9.20 18.34 17.62
CA THR A 180 -10.58 17.82 17.69
C THR A 180 -10.80 16.51 16.97
N ARG A 181 -10.10 16.26 15.87
CA ARG A 181 -10.39 15.10 14.99
C ARG A 181 -9.17 14.34 14.53
N LEU A 182 -8.14 15.02 13.99
CA LEU A 182 -7.06 14.36 13.29
C LEU A 182 -6.18 13.49 14.21
N VAL A 183 -6.02 13.87 15.46
CA VAL A 183 -5.28 13.07 16.47
C VAL A 183 -5.95 11.72 16.66
N VAL A 184 -7.27 11.69 16.89
CA VAL A 184 -8.01 10.44 17.11
C VAL A 184 -7.96 9.55 15.86
N TYR A 185 -8.21 10.12 14.67
CA TYR A 185 -8.10 9.37 13.41
C TYR A 185 -6.68 8.84 13.19
N SER A 186 -5.67 9.67 13.43
CA SER A 186 -4.26 9.27 13.27
C SER A 186 -3.88 8.15 14.22
N LEU A 187 -4.37 8.17 15.47
CA LEU A 187 -4.14 7.09 16.45
C LEU A 187 -4.83 5.79 16.02
N LEU A 188 -6.10 5.85 15.60
CA LEU A 188 -6.83 4.66 15.14
C LEU A 188 -6.13 4.04 13.89
N ILE A 189 -5.77 4.87 12.93
CA ILE A 189 -5.05 4.44 11.73
C ILE A 189 -3.68 3.88 12.08
N LEU A 190 -2.95 4.51 13.00
CA LEU A 190 -1.63 4.02 13.43
C LEU A 190 -1.74 2.64 14.10
N ILE A 191 -2.74 2.45 14.96
CA ILE A 191 -2.91 1.17 15.69
C ILE A 191 -3.41 0.08 14.74
N PHE A 192 -4.54 0.29 14.07
CA PHE A 192 -5.22 -0.75 13.30
C PHE A 192 -4.73 -0.87 11.86
N GLY A 193 -4.36 0.24 11.24
CA GLY A 193 -3.88 0.27 9.85
C GLY A 193 -2.37 0.10 9.70
N SER A 194 -1.60 0.21 10.79
CA SER A 194 -0.14 0.21 10.74
C SER A 194 0.49 -0.80 11.70
N LEU A 195 0.37 -0.59 13.00
CA LEU A 195 1.05 -1.44 14.02
C LEU A 195 0.54 -2.87 13.97
N LEU A 196 -0.76 -3.09 13.98
CA LEU A 196 -1.35 -4.43 13.98
C LEU A 196 -0.92 -5.24 12.74
N PRO A 197 -1.08 -4.75 11.48
CA PRO A 197 -0.58 -5.44 10.29
C PRO A 197 0.93 -5.73 10.35
N THR A 198 1.72 -4.75 10.75
CA THR A 198 3.19 -4.90 10.84
C THR A 198 3.58 -5.98 11.84
N VAL A 199 2.98 -5.98 13.03
CA VAL A 199 3.24 -7.01 14.06
C VAL A 199 2.86 -8.40 13.55
N ILE A 200 1.70 -8.54 12.88
CA ILE A 200 1.29 -9.82 12.30
C ILE A 200 2.33 -10.31 11.29
N ILE A 201 2.80 -9.46 10.38
CA ILE A 201 3.83 -9.82 9.39
C ILE A 201 5.12 -10.25 10.09
N LEU A 202 5.59 -9.47 11.07
CA LEU A 202 6.83 -9.75 11.83
C LEU A 202 6.74 -11.03 12.65
N VAL A 203 5.56 -11.42 13.16
CA VAL A 203 5.34 -12.66 13.88
C VAL A 203 5.21 -13.84 12.93
N CYS A 204 4.43 -13.71 11.85
CA CYS A 204 4.25 -14.78 10.88
C CYS A 204 5.56 -15.17 10.18
N TYR A 205 6.46 -14.21 9.97
CA TYR A 205 7.71 -14.42 9.26
C TYR A 205 8.62 -15.46 9.93
N PRO A 206 9.09 -15.29 11.18
CA PRO A 206 10.00 -16.26 11.82
C PRO A 206 9.35 -17.64 12.00
N LEU A 207 8.07 -17.69 12.30
CA LEU A 207 7.32 -18.93 12.43
C LEU A 207 7.24 -19.71 11.11
N ALA A 208 6.97 -19.02 10.01
CA ALA A 208 6.96 -19.61 8.68
C ALA A 208 8.35 -20.08 8.27
N VAL A 209 9.39 -19.26 8.44
CA VAL A 209 10.79 -19.63 8.13
C VAL A 209 11.21 -20.88 8.89
N ARG A 210 10.98 -20.90 10.22
CA ARG A 210 11.35 -22.03 11.09
C ARG A 210 10.69 -23.33 10.62
N ARG A 211 9.45 -23.29 10.17
CA ARG A 211 8.73 -24.47 9.67
C ARG A 211 9.15 -24.88 8.27
N ILE A 212 9.28 -23.92 7.37
CA ILE A 212 9.60 -24.17 5.96
C ILE A 212 11.05 -24.63 5.77
N SER A 213 11.97 -24.20 6.62
CA SER A 213 13.36 -24.67 6.56
C SER A 213 13.49 -26.20 6.70
N MET A 214 12.51 -26.83 7.35
CA MET A 214 12.43 -28.29 7.50
C MET A 214 11.78 -28.99 6.29
N ILE A 215 11.16 -28.23 5.36
CA ILE A 215 10.40 -28.78 4.23
C ILE A 215 11.16 -28.47 2.93
N ARG A 216 11.65 -29.51 2.23
CA ARG A 216 12.46 -29.35 1.01
C ARG A 216 11.64 -29.25 -0.29
N THR A 217 10.33 -28.97 -0.23
CA THR A 217 9.49 -28.89 -1.43
C THR A 217 9.61 -27.54 -2.17
N ASN A 218 9.41 -27.56 -3.49
CA ASN A 218 9.40 -26.34 -4.30
C ASN A 218 8.26 -25.37 -3.91
N THR A 219 7.14 -25.92 -3.44
CA THR A 219 6.00 -25.13 -2.95
C THR A 219 6.37 -24.37 -1.69
N ALA A 220 7.07 -25.01 -0.73
CA ALA A 220 7.56 -24.38 0.49
C ALA A 220 8.57 -23.25 0.18
N LYS A 221 9.53 -23.50 -0.71
CA LYS A 221 10.51 -22.48 -1.16
C LYS A 221 9.82 -21.27 -1.82
N ARG A 222 8.72 -21.50 -2.55
CA ARG A 222 7.94 -20.41 -3.16
C ARG A 222 7.20 -19.60 -2.10
N ALA A 223 6.51 -20.25 -1.17
CA ALA A 223 5.85 -19.57 -0.06
C ALA A 223 6.82 -18.72 0.75
N LEU A 224 8.02 -19.25 1.01
CA LEU A 224 9.08 -18.52 1.71
C LEU A 224 9.50 -17.26 0.94
N ARG A 225 9.72 -17.35 -0.37
CA ARG A 225 10.06 -16.17 -1.18
C ARG A 225 8.97 -15.09 -1.12
N VAL A 226 7.69 -15.47 -1.19
CA VAL A 226 6.57 -14.51 -1.04
C VAL A 226 6.64 -13.79 0.31
N ILE A 227 6.82 -14.56 1.40
CA ILE A 227 6.91 -14.00 2.75
C ILE A 227 8.12 -13.08 2.89
N TYR A 228 9.29 -13.46 2.33
CA TYR A 228 10.49 -12.59 2.31
C TYR A 228 10.25 -11.29 1.51
N THR A 229 9.59 -11.38 0.36
CA THR A 229 9.28 -10.20 -0.45
C THR A 229 8.35 -9.25 0.31
N ILE A 230 7.30 -9.76 0.94
CA ILE A 230 6.40 -8.96 1.78
C ILE A 230 7.15 -8.31 2.93
N LEU A 231 7.99 -9.07 3.63
CA LEU A 231 8.80 -8.53 4.72
C LEU A 231 9.73 -7.41 4.24
N ALA A 232 10.42 -7.60 3.12
CA ALA A 232 11.31 -6.59 2.56
C ALA A 232 10.56 -5.31 2.20
N ILE A 233 9.41 -5.42 1.53
CA ILE A 233 8.55 -4.27 1.21
C ILE A 233 8.08 -3.58 2.49
N THR A 234 7.63 -4.35 3.49
CA THR A 234 7.18 -3.80 4.78
C THR A 234 8.29 -3.02 5.49
N LEU A 235 9.49 -3.57 5.57
CA LEU A 235 10.62 -2.94 6.24
C LEU A 235 11.16 -1.72 5.48
N LEU A 236 11.16 -1.76 4.16
CA LEU A 236 11.75 -0.69 3.34
C LEU A 236 10.77 0.46 3.06
N CYS A 237 9.51 0.16 2.80
CA CYS A 237 8.53 1.16 2.40
C CYS A 237 7.59 1.58 3.52
N PHE A 238 7.03 0.62 4.27
CA PHE A 238 5.98 0.94 5.25
C PHE A 238 6.53 1.31 6.62
N LEU A 239 7.49 0.56 7.17
CA LEU A 239 8.00 0.80 8.52
C LEU A 239 8.60 2.21 8.69
N PRO A 240 9.44 2.73 7.77
CA PRO A 240 9.94 4.10 7.89
C PRO A 240 8.83 5.15 7.89
N ASN A 241 7.81 4.96 7.03
CA ASN A 241 6.67 5.87 6.98
C ASN A 241 5.81 5.82 8.25
N HIS A 242 5.62 4.65 8.83
CA HIS A 242 4.88 4.50 10.09
C HIS A 242 5.60 5.17 11.26
N VAL A 243 6.92 5.01 11.34
CA VAL A 243 7.75 5.69 12.34
C VAL A 243 7.68 7.21 12.16
N ALA A 244 7.83 7.70 10.93
CA ALA A 244 7.76 9.13 10.63
C ALA A 244 6.37 9.72 10.97
N ASN A 245 5.29 8.99 10.70
CA ASN A 245 3.93 9.41 11.05
C ASN A 245 3.71 9.44 12.58
N LEU A 246 4.25 8.47 13.32
CA LEU A 246 4.21 8.48 14.78
C LEU A 246 4.95 9.69 15.36
N LEU A 247 6.18 9.93 14.88
CA LEU A 247 6.97 11.08 15.33
C LEU A 247 6.30 12.42 14.98
N HIS A 248 5.71 12.51 13.79
CA HIS A 248 4.94 13.69 13.41
C HIS A 248 3.69 13.89 14.29
N LEU A 249 3.01 12.81 14.68
CA LEU A 249 1.89 12.88 15.62
C LEU A 249 2.34 13.42 16.98
N LEU A 250 3.52 12.97 17.48
CA LEU A 250 4.10 13.48 18.75
C LEU A 250 4.43 14.98 18.68
N ILE A 251 4.86 15.50 17.52
CA ILE A 251 5.01 16.95 17.30
C ILE A 251 3.66 17.65 17.44
N ARG A 252 2.62 17.10 16.79
CA ARG A 252 1.28 17.71 16.80
C ARG A 252 0.60 17.66 18.18
N MET A 253 1.04 16.75 19.05
CA MET A 253 0.61 16.65 20.45
C MET A 253 1.48 17.49 21.41
N ASP A 254 2.35 18.36 20.89
CA ASP A 254 3.28 19.20 21.66
C ASP A 254 4.24 18.42 22.60
N VAL A 255 4.48 17.13 22.32
CA VAL A 255 5.45 16.29 23.05
C VAL A 255 6.86 16.61 22.60
N ILE A 256 7.09 16.77 21.30
CA ILE A 256 8.38 17.16 20.72
C ILE A 256 8.35 18.67 20.41
N LYS A 257 9.20 19.43 21.13
CA LYS A 257 9.21 20.91 21.07
C LYS A 257 10.48 21.49 20.41
N SER A 258 11.45 20.64 20.08
CA SER A 258 12.71 21.09 19.45
C SER A 258 12.51 21.44 17.98
N CYS A 259 12.90 22.63 17.57
CA CYS A 259 12.81 23.13 16.21
C CYS A 259 13.60 22.27 15.21
N SER A 260 14.82 21.88 15.58
CA SER A 260 15.66 21.02 14.76
C SER A 260 15.05 19.63 14.58
N ALA A 261 14.49 19.03 15.66
CA ALA A 261 13.82 17.75 15.58
C ALA A 261 12.54 17.83 14.71
N THR A 262 11.75 18.89 14.85
CA THR A 262 10.54 19.12 14.04
C THR A 262 10.88 19.19 12.54
N ASN A 263 11.93 19.93 12.16
CA ASN A 263 12.37 20.02 10.77
C ASN A 263 12.85 18.67 10.22
N LEU A 264 13.65 17.94 11.01
CA LEU A 264 14.13 16.61 10.63
C LEU A 264 12.96 15.63 10.42
N ILE A 265 12.00 15.60 11.33
CA ILE A 265 10.85 14.70 11.26
C ILE A 265 9.94 15.05 10.08
N ASN A 266 9.70 16.33 9.81
CA ASN A 266 8.92 16.76 8.65
C ASN A 266 9.58 16.33 7.33
N ASN A 267 10.89 16.50 7.22
CA ASN A 267 11.65 16.05 6.06
C ASN A 267 11.64 14.51 5.92
N ALA A 268 11.85 13.79 7.03
CA ALA A 268 11.77 12.34 7.05
C ALA A 268 10.38 11.86 6.61
N LYS A 269 9.29 12.49 7.08
CA LYS A 269 7.93 12.18 6.67
C LYS A 269 7.72 12.31 5.16
N ARG A 270 8.25 13.38 4.53
CA ARG A 270 8.13 13.56 3.07
C ARG A 270 8.90 12.50 2.29
N VAL A 271 10.14 12.24 2.69
CA VAL A 271 10.94 11.18 2.05
C VAL A 271 10.28 9.81 2.20
N THR A 272 9.78 9.48 3.38
CA THR A 272 9.10 8.20 3.62
C THR A 272 7.76 8.09 2.91
N MET A 273 7.03 9.20 2.69
CA MET A 273 5.84 9.22 1.83
C MET A 273 6.18 8.92 0.36
N ALA A 274 7.29 9.43 -0.13
CA ALA A 274 7.79 9.08 -1.46
C ALA A 274 8.17 7.59 -1.54
N LEU A 275 8.88 7.06 -0.53
CA LEU A 275 9.24 5.64 -0.46
C LEU A 275 8.02 4.72 -0.41
N VAL A 276 6.99 5.06 0.38
CA VAL A 276 5.79 4.23 0.46
C VAL A 276 4.99 4.24 -0.84
N THR A 277 5.07 5.30 -1.64
CA THR A 277 4.45 5.33 -2.97
C THR A 277 5.14 4.37 -3.95
N LEU A 278 6.46 4.16 -3.81
CA LEU A 278 7.20 3.18 -4.61
C LEU A 278 6.76 1.73 -4.33
N ASN A 279 6.02 1.47 -3.25
CA ASN A 279 5.40 0.17 -3.02
C ASN A 279 4.61 -0.30 -4.24
N THR A 280 3.85 0.58 -4.88
CA THR A 280 3.05 0.24 -6.08
C THR A 280 3.90 -0.28 -7.25
N CYS A 281 5.21 0.05 -7.29
CA CYS A 281 6.17 -0.51 -8.25
C CYS A 281 6.72 -1.86 -7.79
N LEU A 282 6.77 -2.10 -6.47
CA LEU A 282 7.32 -3.32 -5.90
C LEU A 282 6.29 -4.45 -5.82
N ASP A 283 5.00 -4.13 -5.73
CA ASP A 283 3.93 -5.12 -5.70
C ASP A 283 3.91 -6.03 -6.93
N PRO A 284 4.15 -5.56 -8.17
CA PRO A 284 4.37 -6.43 -9.32
C PRO A 284 5.50 -7.47 -9.14
N VAL A 285 6.54 -7.17 -8.36
CA VAL A 285 7.59 -8.14 -8.03
C VAL A 285 7.02 -9.31 -7.20
N LEU A 286 6.14 -9.01 -6.24
CA LEU A 286 5.42 -10.02 -5.47
C LEU A 286 4.61 -10.93 -6.41
N TYR A 287 3.95 -10.37 -7.42
CA TYR A 287 3.19 -11.12 -8.41
C TYR A 287 4.09 -12.00 -9.28
N TYR A 288 5.23 -11.47 -9.71
CA TYR A 288 6.22 -12.21 -10.49
C TYR A 288 6.79 -13.39 -9.70
N VAL A 289 7.20 -13.17 -8.44
CA VAL A 289 7.73 -14.22 -7.56
C VAL A 289 6.74 -15.37 -7.38
N THR A 290 5.44 -15.07 -7.39
CA THR A 290 4.39 -16.09 -7.24
C THR A 290 4.08 -16.84 -8.54
N THR A 291 4.25 -16.21 -9.70
CA THR A 291 3.88 -16.77 -11.00
C THR A 291 5.03 -17.37 -11.79
N SER A 292 6.28 -17.08 -11.44
CA SER A 292 7.48 -17.35 -12.22
C SER A 292 7.74 -18.84 -12.63
N HIS A 293 6.93 -19.78 -12.13
CA HIS A 293 6.97 -21.18 -12.58
C HIS A 293 5.66 -21.69 -13.23
N CYS A 294 4.60 -20.86 -13.26
CA CYS A 294 3.32 -21.31 -13.78
C CYS A 294 2.95 -20.61 -15.09
N LYS A 295 3.63 -20.88 -16.20
CA LYS A 295 3.15 -20.55 -17.57
C LYS A 295 3.63 -19.25 -18.25
N TRP A 296 4.54 -18.45 -17.70
CA TRP A 296 5.11 -17.35 -18.49
C TRP A 296 5.90 -17.86 -19.72
N ARG A 297 6.49 -19.05 -19.61
CA ARG A 297 7.14 -19.74 -20.74
C ARG A 297 6.14 -20.15 -21.83
N ARG A 298 4.86 -20.44 -21.45
CA ARG A 298 3.79 -20.76 -22.42
C ARG A 298 3.21 -19.48 -23.04
N TRP A 299 3.25 -18.35 -22.35
CA TRP A 299 2.74 -17.08 -22.87
C TRP A 299 3.67 -16.46 -23.93
N LYS A 300 4.98 -16.56 -23.77
CA LYS A 300 5.93 -16.20 -24.83
C LYS A 300 5.75 -17.03 -26.09
N MET A 301 5.40 -18.32 -25.98
CA MET A 301 5.15 -19.19 -27.15
C MET A 301 3.79 -18.96 -27.81
N THR A 302 2.74 -18.54 -27.11
CA THR A 302 1.42 -18.29 -27.71
C THR A 302 1.32 -16.94 -28.41
N TRP A 303 2.14 -15.95 -28.05
CA TRP A 303 2.23 -14.69 -28.79
C TRP A 303 3.09 -14.81 -30.05
N LEU A 304 4.02 -15.78 -30.10
CA LEU A 304 4.88 -16.03 -31.25
C LEU A 304 4.33 -17.11 -32.19
N CYS A 305 3.40 -17.94 -31.74
CA CYS A 305 2.73 -18.97 -32.54
C CYS A 305 1.23 -18.92 -32.31
N GLY A 306 0.52 -18.19 -33.14
CA GLY A 306 -0.94 -18.18 -33.18
C GLY A 306 -1.52 -19.51 -33.65
N ARG A 307 -1.58 -20.51 -32.78
CA ARG A 307 -2.42 -21.71 -32.98
C ARG A 307 -2.79 -22.32 -31.62
N VAL A 308 -4.07 -22.26 -31.29
CA VAL A 308 -4.66 -22.89 -30.10
C VAL A 308 -4.97 -24.34 -30.45
N GLU A 309 -4.26 -25.29 -29.87
CA GLU A 309 -4.76 -26.66 -29.71
C GLU A 309 -5.43 -26.80 -28.34
N ARG A 310 -6.75 -27.10 -28.38
CA ARG A 310 -7.53 -27.53 -27.21
C ARG A 310 -7.10 -28.95 -26.84
N SER A 311 -6.30 -29.11 -25.80
CA SER A 311 -6.08 -30.40 -25.15
C SER A 311 -6.84 -30.43 -23.81
N LYS A 312 -7.84 -31.29 -23.72
CA LYS A 312 -8.47 -31.74 -22.48
C LYS A 312 -7.43 -32.50 -21.67
N GLY A 313 -7.02 -31.98 -20.52
CA GLY A 313 -6.09 -32.64 -19.61
C GLY A 313 -6.59 -32.51 -18.17
N VAL A 314 -7.16 -33.59 -17.66
CA VAL A 314 -7.45 -33.83 -16.26
C VAL A 314 -6.14 -33.84 -15.48
N TYR A 315 -5.98 -32.95 -14.52
CA TYR A 315 -4.82 -32.97 -13.61
C TYR A 315 -5.19 -33.69 -12.33
N THR A 316 -4.84 -34.95 -12.24
CA THR A 316 -4.68 -35.68 -10.98
C THR A 316 -3.42 -35.14 -10.27
N ILE A 317 -3.62 -34.64 -9.06
CA ILE A 317 -2.55 -34.33 -8.14
C ILE A 317 -2.16 -35.66 -7.49
N SER A 318 -1.06 -36.25 -7.92
CA SER A 318 -0.41 -37.32 -7.14
C SER A 318 0.21 -36.69 -5.88
N VAL A 319 -0.28 -37.16 -4.76
CA VAL A 319 0.34 -37.02 -3.45
C VAL A 319 1.36 -38.16 -3.36
N ASP A 320 2.64 -37.81 -3.46
CA ASP A 320 3.76 -38.59 -2.95
C ASP A 320 4.67 -37.67 -2.16
#